data_35331642d051ea0f0f84ea5162abac99
#
_entry.id   35331642d051ea0f0f84ea5162abac99
#
_cell.length_a   1.000
_cell.length_b   1.000
_cell.length_c   1.000
_cell.angle_alpha   90.00
_cell.angle_beta   90.00
_cell.angle_gamma   90.00
#
_symmetry.space_group_name_H-M   'P 1'
#
loop_
_entity.id
_entity.type
_entity.pdbx_description
1 polymer ?
#
loop_
_entity_poly.entity_id
_entity_poly.type
_entity_poly.pdbx_seq_one_letter_code
_entity_poly.pdbx_strand_id
1 'polypeptide(L)'
;EVPWTLYMESGDPQVLADSYDLSRDWVNEVEQYLSPDGVWDRKPDFPLGQLGDWLDPTAPPEDPTQAMTAKELVATAFYARSCIQITRIAEILGYADDAARYAALRDHVIAGFLDRFIRLDGTMTSDTQCAYALAIAFGLLDGEPVRKVKAGNCLACLVRESGGKVSTGFAGTPFVLHALTQTGH
;
A
#
# COMPACT_ATOMS: atom_id res chain seq x y z
N GLU A 1 -1.72 -9.93 5.42
CA GLU A 1 -1.58 -10.58 4.10
C GLU A 1 -1.80 -12.10 4.17
N VAL A 2 -1.01 -12.86 4.96
CA VAL A 2 -1.07 -14.34 4.93
C VAL A 2 -2.46 -14.90 5.22
N PRO A 3 -3.19 -14.49 6.29
CA PRO A 3 -4.53 -15.01 6.54
C PRO A 3 -5.51 -14.69 5.39
N TRP A 4 -5.41 -13.50 4.82
CA TRP A 4 -6.25 -13.11 3.68
C TRP A 4 -5.99 -13.98 2.44
N THR A 5 -4.72 -14.24 2.12
CA THR A 5 -4.36 -15.11 1.00
C THR A 5 -4.86 -16.54 1.21
N LEU A 6 -4.67 -17.09 2.40
CA LEU A 6 -5.16 -18.44 2.74
C LEU A 6 -6.68 -18.54 2.63
N TYR A 7 -7.40 -17.51 3.07
CA TYR A 7 -8.85 -17.44 2.89
C TYR A 7 -9.25 -17.38 1.41
N MET A 8 -8.57 -16.57 0.59
CA MET A 8 -8.86 -16.46 -0.84
C MET A 8 -8.64 -17.77 -1.58
N GLU A 9 -7.70 -18.61 -1.14
CA GLU A 9 -7.41 -19.90 -1.73
C GLU A 9 -8.33 -21.03 -1.22
N SER A 10 -8.72 -20.99 0.06
CA SER A 10 -9.49 -22.08 0.70
C SER A 10 -11.00 -21.81 0.79
N GLY A 11 -11.39 -20.54 0.84
CA GLY A 11 -12.75 -20.13 1.18
C GLY A 11 -13.13 -20.36 2.64
N ASP A 12 -12.19 -20.77 3.50
CA ASP A 12 -12.45 -21.11 4.90
C ASP A 12 -12.34 -19.86 5.80
N PRO A 13 -13.46 -19.34 6.34
CA PRO A 13 -13.44 -18.17 7.22
C PRO A 13 -12.77 -18.46 8.58
N GLN A 14 -12.58 -19.73 8.98
CA GLN A 14 -11.92 -20.06 10.23
C GLN A 14 -10.47 -19.55 10.26
N VAL A 15 -9.78 -19.57 9.11
CA VAL A 15 -8.43 -18.98 8.99
C VAL A 15 -8.40 -17.51 9.36
N LEU A 16 -9.45 -16.76 8.98
CA LEU A 16 -9.58 -15.36 9.34
C LEU A 16 -9.89 -15.18 10.82
N ALA A 17 -10.80 -16.01 11.37
CA ALA A 17 -11.16 -15.97 12.80
C ALA A 17 -9.96 -16.24 13.70
N ASP A 18 -9.17 -17.27 13.40
CA ASP A 18 -7.99 -17.68 14.18
C ASP A 18 -6.89 -16.59 14.21
N SER A 19 -6.84 -15.73 13.20
CA SER A 19 -5.82 -14.68 13.06
C SER A 19 -6.35 -13.26 13.30
N TYR A 20 -7.64 -13.13 13.65
CA TYR A 20 -8.29 -11.81 13.72
C TYR A 20 -7.65 -10.90 14.76
N ASP A 21 -7.49 -11.39 15.99
CA ASP A 21 -6.92 -10.61 17.08
C ASP A 21 -5.53 -10.09 16.76
N LEU A 22 -4.66 -10.94 16.20
CA LEU A 22 -3.32 -10.53 15.79
C LEU A 22 -3.37 -9.46 14.69
N SER A 23 -4.25 -9.62 13.71
CA SER A 23 -4.41 -8.66 12.61
C SER A 23 -4.96 -7.32 13.09
N ARG A 24 -5.92 -7.36 14.00
CA ARG A 24 -6.50 -6.19 14.65
C ARG A 24 -5.46 -5.44 15.49
N ASP A 25 -4.71 -6.15 16.31
CA ASP A 25 -3.70 -5.57 17.19
C ASP A 25 -2.58 -4.90 16.38
N TRP A 26 -2.18 -5.49 15.26
CA TRP A 26 -1.26 -4.86 14.31
C TRP A 26 -1.80 -3.54 13.75
N VAL A 27 -3.05 -3.52 13.28
CA VAL A 27 -3.65 -2.29 12.74
C VAL A 27 -3.78 -1.22 13.80
N ASN A 28 -4.18 -1.59 15.02
CA ASN A 28 -4.31 -0.67 16.14
C ASN A 28 -2.95 -0.12 16.62
N GLU A 29 -1.92 -0.94 16.58
CA GLU A 29 -0.55 -0.50 16.94
C GLU A 29 -0.05 0.55 15.93
N VAL A 30 -0.21 0.33 14.64
CA VAL A 30 0.25 1.28 13.62
C VAL A 30 -0.56 2.58 13.65
N GLU A 31 -1.85 2.53 13.99
CA GLU A 31 -2.71 3.72 14.09
C GLU A 31 -2.11 4.80 15.00
N GLN A 32 -1.40 4.42 16.06
CA GLN A 32 -0.75 5.34 17.00
C GLN A 32 0.39 6.16 16.38
N TYR A 33 0.94 5.70 15.27
CA TYR A 33 2.05 6.35 14.57
C TYR A 33 1.61 7.18 13.38
N LEU A 34 0.30 7.27 13.12
CA LEU A 34 -0.21 8.14 12.07
C LEU A 34 -0.07 9.61 12.45
N SER A 35 0.23 10.41 11.45
CA SER A 35 0.04 11.86 11.53
C SER A 35 -1.46 12.21 11.54
N PRO A 36 -1.85 13.43 11.97
CA PRO A 36 -3.26 13.83 11.99
C PRO A 36 -3.98 13.75 10.64
N ASP A 37 -3.23 13.80 9.54
CA ASP A 37 -3.71 13.64 8.16
C ASP A 37 -3.74 12.19 7.67
N GLY A 38 -3.51 11.21 8.54
CA GLY A 38 -3.66 9.78 8.22
C GLY A 38 -2.44 9.14 7.54
N VAL A 39 -1.29 9.77 7.56
CA VAL A 39 -0.05 9.25 6.94
C VAL A 39 0.83 8.57 7.99
N TRP A 40 1.33 7.39 7.66
CA TRP A 40 2.32 6.71 8.51
C TRP A 40 3.74 7.16 8.17
N ASP A 41 4.16 8.26 8.76
CA ASP A 41 5.47 8.89 8.53
C ASP A 41 6.48 8.66 9.66
N ARG A 42 6.10 7.91 10.72
CA ARG A 42 6.92 7.70 11.93
C ARG A 42 7.00 6.24 12.32
N LYS A 43 8.16 5.83 12.79
CA LYS A 43 8.38 4.57 13.51
C LYS A 43 9.48 4.79 14.56
N PRO A 44 9.15 5.42 15.71
CA PRO A 44 10.14 5.94 16.65
C PRO A 44 11.05 4.88 17.26
N ASP A 45 10.57 3.65 17.45
CA ASP A 45 11.30 2.59 18.15
C ASP A 45 12.14 1.69 17.22
N PHE A 46 12.22 2.03 15.93
CA PHE A 46 13.01 1.25 14.98
C PHE A 46 14.20 2.06 14.46
N PRO A 47 15.45 1.62 14.71
CA PRO A 47 16.66 2.41 14.38
C PRO A 47 16.77 2.81 12.90
N LEU A 48 16.25 1.97 11.99
CA LEU A 48 16.28 2.22 10.55
C LEU A 48 15.06 3.04 10.08
N GLY A 49 14.13 3.39 10.98
CA GLY A 49 12.87 4.05 10.61
C GLY A 49 11.99 3.17 9.72
N GLN A 50 11.37 3.76 8.71
CA GLN A 50 10.65 3.01 7.68
C GLN A 50 11.63 2.40 6.67
N LEU A 51 11.38 1.15 6.23
CA LEU A 51 12.28 0.44 5.31
C LEU A 51 12.10 0.88 3.85
N GLY A 52 10.91 1.36 3.48
CA GLY A 52 10.59 1.79 2.12
C GLY A 52 10.57 0.62 1.12
N ASP A 53 10.95 0.91 -0.11
CA ASP A 53 11.09 -0.09 -1.18
C ASP A 53 12.47 -0.77 -1.08
N TRP A 54 12.67 -1.56 -0.03
CA TRP A 54 13.93 -2.24 0.32
C TRP A 54 14.56 -2.91 -0.89
N LEU A 55 15.87 -2.70 -1.10
CA LEU A 55 16.65 -3.21 -2.23
C LEU A 55 16.17 -2.66 -3.59
N ASP A 56 15.63 -1.44 -3.63
CA ASP A 56 15.49 -0.72 -4.90
C ASP A 56 16.83 -0.72 -5.65
N PRO A 57 16.85 -0.98 -6.98
CA PRO A 57 18.10 -1.07 -7.75
C PRO A 57 19.00 0.18 -7.71
N THR A 58 18.45 1.32 -7.30
CA THR A 58 19.21 2.58 -7.15
C THR A 58 19.78 2.78 -5.74
N ALA A 59 19.34 1.97 -4.78
CA ALA A 59 19.86 2.04 -3.41
C ALA A 59 21.32 1.56 -3.37
N PRO A 60 22.21 2.26 -2.62
CA PRO A 60 23.58 1.84 -2.48
C PRO A 60 23.65 0.52 -1.69
N PRO A 61 24.60 -0.37 -2.02
CA PRO A 61 24.71 -1.67 -1.35
C PRO A 61 24.91 -1.59 0.17
N GLU A 62 25.53 -0.53 0.65
CA GLU A 62 25.78 -0.27 2.08
C GLU A 62 24.53 0.24 2.83
N ASP A 63 23.54 0.75 2.12
CA ASP A 63 22.25 1.19 2.71
C ASP A 63 21.08 0.87 1.78
N PRO A 64 20.57 -0.36 1.81
CA PRO A 64 19.46 -0.78 0.93
C PRO A 64 18.12 -0.12 1.24
N THR A 65 18.05 0.77 2.25
CA THR A 65 16.86 1.56 2.57
C THR A 65 16.80 2.89 1.83
N GLN A 66 17.85 3.30 1.11
CA GLN A 66 17.89 4.54 0.33
C GLN A 66 17.25 4.35 -1.06
N ALA A 67 16.01 3.90 -1.07
CA ALA A 67 15.23 3.77 -2.29
C ALA A 67 14.76 5.12 -2.83
N MET A 68 14.48 5.20 -4.13
CA MET A 68 13.92 6.41 -4.77
C MET A 68 12.51 6.74 -4.27
N THR A 69 11.73 5.72 -3.92
CA THR A 69 10.37 5.90 -3.42
C THR A 69 10.40 6.34 -1.96
N ALA A 70 9.70 7.42 -1.64
CA ALA A 70 9.58 7.92 -0.27
C ALA A 70 9.10 6.83 0.67
N LYS A 71 9.78 6.66 1.81
CA LYS A 71 9.51 5.56 2.76
C LYS A 71 8.12 5.64 3.35
N GLU A 72 7.66 6.84 3.68
CA GLU A 72 6.33 7.11 4.21
C GLU A 72 5.23 6.82 3.19
N LEU A 73 5.48 6.99 1.90
CA LEU A 73 4.55 6.59 0.84
C LEU A 73 4.34 5.08 0.85
N VAL A 74 5.43 4.32 0.87
CA VAL A 74 5.39 2.85 0.90
C VAL A 74 4.68 2.37 2.17
N ALA A 75 5.07 2.89 3.33
CA ALA A 75 4.48 2.52 4.62
C ALA A 75 2.97 2.81 4.65
N THR A 76 2.55 4.00 4.23
CA THR A 76 1.13 4.40 4.20
C THR A 76 0.32 3.55 3.23
N ALA A 77 0.87 3.23 2.05
CA ALA A 77 0.20 2.35 1.08
C ALA A 77 -0.06 0.94 1.66
N PHE A 78 0.95 0.34 2.31
CA PHE A 78 0.79 -0.97 2.96
C PHE A 78 -0.15 -0.91 4.17
N TYR A 79 -0.16 0.19 4.91
CA TYR A 79 -1.09 0.36 6.01
C TYR A 79 -2.53 0.53 5.50
N ALA A 80 -2.76 1.33 4.46
CA ALA A 80 -4.07 1.44 3.82
C ALA A 80 -4.58 0.07 3.35
N ARG A 81 -3.71 -0.76 2.74
CA ARG A 81 -4.03 -2.14 2.38
C ARG A 81 -4.41 -2.98 3.60
N SER A 82 -3.69 -2.84 4.72
CA SER A 82 -4.04 -3.54 5.97
C SER A 82 -5.40 -3.11 6.49
N CYS A 83 -5.74 -1.82 6.43
CA CYS A 83 -7.06 -1.30 6.80
C CYS A 83 -8.17 -1.83 5.89
N ILE A 84 -7.92 -1.93 4.57
CA ILE A 84 -8.86 -2.55 3.61
C ILE A 84 -9.11 -4.01 3.97
N GLN A 85 -8.06 -4.75 4.27
CA GLN A 85 -8.17 -6.19 4.59
C GLN A 85 -8.89 -6.43 5.92
N ILE A 86 -8.53 -5.71 7.00
CA ILE A 86 -9.19 -5.90 8.30
C ILE A 86 -10.67 -5.51 8.24
N THR A 87 -11.05 -4.48 7.47
CA THR A 87 -12.44 -4.13 7.23
C THR A 87 -13.20 -5.30 6.62
N ARG A 88 -12.69 -5.88 5.53
CA ARG A 88 -13.30 -7.03 4.86
C ARG A 88 -13.36 -8.28 5.73
N ILE A 89 -12.31 -8.53 6.51
CA ILE A 89 -12.27 -9.66 7.47
C ILE A 89 -13.35 -9.48 8.52
N ALA A 90 -13.51 -8.28 9.09
CA ALA A 90 -14.54 -7.99 10.08
C ALA A 90 -15.96 -8.17 9.49
N GLU A 91 -16.18 -7.74 8.23
CA GLU A 91 -17.44 -7.97 7.51
C GLU A 91 -17.74 -9.46 7.35
N ILE A 92 -16.76 -10.26 6.91
CA ILE A 92 -16.93 -11.72 6.72
C ILE A 92 -17.23 -12.43 8.04
N LEU A 93 -16.57 -12.02 9.13
CA LEU A 93 -16.75 -12.61 10.45
C LEU A 93 -17.99 -12.07 11.20
N GLY A 94 -18.69 -11.09 10.64
CA GLY A 94 -19.89 -10.50 11.25
C GLY A 94 -19.61 -9.53 12.40
N TYR A 95 -18.40 -8.98 12.49
CA TYR A 95 -18.00 -8.01 13.52
C TYR A 95 -18.38 -6.58 13.05
N ALA A 96 -19.65 -6.24 13.14
CA ALA A 96 -20.21 -5.02 12.54
C ALA A 96 -19.58 -3.72 13.07
N ASP A 97 -19.32 -3.63 14.37
CA ASP A 97 -18.71 -2.44 15.00
C ASP A 97 -17.26 -2.26 14.52
N ASP A 98 -16.50 -3.34 14.45
CA ASP A 98 -15.13 -3.32 13.95
C ASP A 98 -15.10 -3.00 12.45
N ALA A 99 -16.01 -3.56 11.66
CA ALA A 99 -16.12 -3.26 10.23
C ALA A 99 -16.36 -1.76 10.00
N ALA A 100 -17.27 -1.14 10.75
CA ALA A 100 -17.55 0.29 10.65
C ALA A 100 -16.33 1.14 11.07
N ARG A 101 -15.68 0.77 12.19
CA ARG A 101 -14.48 1.45 12.70
C ARG A 101 -13.33 1.41 11.69
N TYR A 102 -13.01 0.21 11.18
CA TYR A 102 -11.89 0.06 10.24
C TYR A 102 -12.20 0.62 8.86
N ALA A 103 -13.47 0.68 8.44
CA ALA A 103 -13.86 1.40 7.24
C ALA A 103 -13.55 2.90 7.36
N ALA A 104 -13.90 3.51 8.50
CA ALA A 104 -13.59 4.92 8.74
C ALA A 104 -12.07 5.18 8.78
N LEU A 105 -11.30 4.30 9.43
CA LEU A 105 -9.83 4.39 9.47
C LEU A 105 -9.23 4.23 8.07
N ARG A 106 -9.68 3.24 7.29
CA ARG A 106 -9.29 3.05 5.89
C ARG A 106 -9.50 4.33 5.07
N ASP A 107 -10.68 4.93 5.16
CA ASP A 107 -11.03 6.11 4.39
C ASP A 107 -10.15 7.31 4.78
N HIS A 108 -9.85 7.46 6.07
CA HIS A 108 -8.93 8.48 6.58
C HIS A 108 -7.50 8.29 6.03
N VAL A 109 -6.96 7.07 6.06
CA VAL A 109 -5.62 6.76 5.56
C VAL A 109 -5.53 6.94 4.04
N ILE A 110 -6.56 6.49 3.29
CA ILE A 110 -6.61 6.69 1.84
C ILE A 110 -6.68 8.18 1.50
N ALA A 111 -7.49 8.97 2.21
CA ALA A 111 -7.56 10.41 1.99
C ALA A 111 -6.20 11.08 2.22
N GLY A 112 -5.50 10.74 3.31
CA GLY A 112 -4.15 11.23 3.59
C GLY A 112 -3.13 10.82 2.53
N PHE A 113 -3.22 9.58 2.05
CA PHE A 113 -2.38 9.10 0.94
C PHE A 113 -2.61 9.90 -0.34
N LEU A 114 -3.86 10.12 -0.72
CA LEU A 114 -4.23 10.89 -1.91
C LEU A 114 -3.76 12.35 -1.84
N ASP A 115 -3.94 12.98 -0.68
CA ASP A 115 -3.57 14.38 -0.48
C ASP A 115 -2.05 14.57 -0.48
N ARG A 116 -1.32 13.70 0.22
CA ARG A 116 0.13 13.85 0.40
C ARG A 116 0.95 13.37 -0.79
N PHE A 117 0.54 12.30 -1.46
CA PHE A 117 1.39 11.60 -2.43
C PHE A 117 0.93 11.71 -3.87
N ILE A 118 -0.28 12.19 -4.15
CA ILE A 118 -0.80 12.30 -5.51
C ILE A 118 -1.11 13.77 -5.85
N ARG A 119 -0.47 14.26 -6.90
CA ARG A 119 -0.72 15.60 -7.43
C ARG A 119 -2.08 15.68 -8.14
N LEU A 120 -2.58 16.89 -8.31
CA LEU A 120 -3.87 17.14 -8.98
C LEU A 120 -3.93 16.57 -10.41
N ASP A 121 -2.80 16.51 -11.10
CA ASP A 121 -2.68 15.94 -12.44
C ASP A 121 -2.60 14.40 -12.48
N GLY A 122 -2.62 13.74 -11.32
CA GLY A 122 -2.55 12.30 -11.15
C GLY A 122 -1.12 11.72 -11.16
N THR A 123 -0.09 12.57 -11.19
CA THR A 123 1.29 12.11 -10.98
C THR A 123 1.59 11.91 -9.49
N MET A 124 2.52 11.01 -9.18
CA MET A 124 2.96 10.77 -7.80
C MET A 124 4.05 11.76 -7.38
N THR A 125 4.15 12.05 -6.09
CA THR A 125 5.26 12.85 -5.54
C THR A 125 6.59 12.13 -5.67
N SER A 126 6.61 10.79 -5.50
CA SER A 126 7.70 9.91 -5.92
C SER A 126 7.34 9.35 -7.29
N ASP A 127 7.98 9.84 -8.36
CA ASP A 127 7.71 9.40 -9.73
C ASP A 127 8.48 8.11 -10.03
N THR A 128 8.04 6.99 -9.42
CA THR A 128 8.72 5.70 -9.45
C THR A 128 7.75 4.56 -9.78
N GLN A 129 8.25 3.46 -10.36
CA GLN A 129 7.44 2.28 -10.61
C GLN A 129 6.78 1.75 -9.33
N CYS A 130 7.49 1.76 -8.21
CA CYS A 130 6.96 1.31 -6.92
C CYS A 130 5.76 2.15 -6.48
N ALA A 131 5.87 3.48 -6.49
CA ALA A 131 4.80 4.38 -6.04
C ALA A 131 3.49 4.15 -6.81
N TYR A 132 3.57 4.13 -8.16
CA TYR A 132 2.40 3.87 -9.00
C TYR A 132 1.86 2.45 -8.82
N ALA A 133 2.73 1.45 -8.76
CA ALA A 133 2.32 0.06 -8.61
C ALA A 133 1.53 -0.16 -7.31
N LEU A 134 2.02 0.37 -6.19
CA LEU A 134 1.32 0.25 -4.90
C LEU A 134 -0.02 0.99 -4.90
N ALA A 135 -0.06 2.23 -5.39
CA ALA A 135 -1.29 3.03 -5.44
C ALA A 135 -2.41 2.35 -6.26
N ILE A 136 -2.05 1.75 -7.39
CA ILE A 136 -2.99 1.06 -8.28
C ILE A 136 -3.36 -0.32 -7.71
N ALA A 137 -2.38 -1.16 -7.41
CA ALA A 137 -2.61 -2.55 -7.02
C ALA A 137 -3.36 -2.69 -5.69
N PHE A 138 -3.21 -1.71 -4.79
CA PHE A 138 -3.91 -1.71 -3.50
C PHE A 138 -5.28 -1.04 -3.55
N GLY A 139 -5.69 -0.53 -4.73
CA GLY A 139 -7.00 0.10 -4.91
C GLY A 139 -7.11 1.49 -4.30
N LEU A 140 -5.98 2.16 -4.00
CA LEU A 140 -5.99 3.48 -3.36
C LEU A 140 -6.53 4.58 -4.30
N LEU A 141 -6.58 4.28 -5.60
CA LEU A 141 -7.10 5.16 -6.65
C LEU A 141 -8.49 4.74 -7.17
N ASP A 142 -9.16 3.77 -6.55
CA ASP A 142 -10.43 3.24 -7.09
C ASP A 142 -11.56 4.28 -7.07
N GLY A 143 -11.53 5.22 -6.13
CA GLY A 143 -12.43 6.38 -6.09
C GLY A 143 -12.04 7.52 -7.05
N GLU A 144 -10.91 7.43 -7.74
CA GLU A 144 -10.30 8.50 -8.55
C GLU A 144 -9.99 8.02 -9.98
N PRO A 145 -11.01 7.69 -10.80
CA PRO A 145 -10.79 6.99 -12.08
C PRO A 145 -9.88 7.74 -13.05
N VAL A 146 -9.94 9.07 -13.09
CA VAL A 146 -9.09 9.88 -13.96
C VAL A 146 -7.62 9.81 -13.52
N ARG A 147 -7.38 9.93 -12.21
CA ARG A 147 -6.04 9.81 -11.63
C ARG A 147 -5.50 8.39 -11.76
N LYS A 148 -6.35 7.35 -11.63
CA LYS A 148 -5.97 5.95 -11.82
C LYS A 148 -5.47 5.69 -13.24
N VAL A 149 -6.18 6.17 -14.25
CA VAL A 149 -5.75 6.07 -15.67
C VAL A 149 -4.43 6.80 -15.88
N LYS A 150 -4.29 8.01 -15.35
CA LYS A 150 -3.03 8.76 -15.47
C LYS A 150 -1.88 8.03 -14.79
N ALA A 151 -2.07 7.50 -13.58
CA ALA A 151 -1.08 6.73 -12.85
C ALA A 151 -0.64 5.47 -13.61
N GLY A 152 -1.58 4.75 -14.24
CA GLY A 152 -1.28 3.60 -15.10
C GLY A 152 -0.42 3.97 -16.31
N ASN A 153 -0.75 5.08 -16.98
CA ASN A 153 0.04 5.58 -18.10
C ASN A 153 1.48 5.98 -17.67
N CYS A 154 1.62 6.61 -16.48
CA CYS A 154 2.94 6.95 -15.93
C CYS A 154 3.74 5.69 -15.62
N LEU A 155 3.14 4.70 -14.96
CA LEU A 155 3.79 3.41 -14.68
C LEU A 155 4.28 2.75 -15.98
N ALA A 156 3.42 2.67 -16.99
CA ALA A 156 3.76 2.08 -18.28
C ALA A 156 4.89 2.85 -18.99
N CYS A 157 4.93 4.18 -18.86
CA CYS A 157 6.01 5.01 -19.38
C CYS A 157 7.34 4.66 -18.70
N LEU A 158 7.37 4.67 -17.35
CA LEU A 158 8.57 4.34 -16.58
C LEU A 158 9.10 2.92 -16.89
N VAL A 159 8.21 1.94 -17.09
CA VAL A 159 8.62 0.59 -17.50
C VAL A 159 9.25 0.59 -18.91
N ARG A 160 8.69 1.34 -19.86
CA ARG A 160 9.30 1.47 -21.21
C ARG A 160 10.64 2.19 -21.18
N GLU A 161 10.75 3.27 -20.42
CA GLU A 161 11.99 4.04 -20.25
C GLU A 161 13.10 3.22 -19.61
N SER A 162 12.76 2.30 -18.71
CA SER A 162 13.72 1.33 -18.14
C SER A 162 14.10 0.19 -19.10
N GLY A 163 13.58 0.18 -20.33
CA GLY A 163 13.81 -0.90 -21.30
C GLY A 163 13.06 -2.19 -20.94
N GLY A 164 11.88 -2.07 -20.34
CA GLY A 164 11.06 -3.20 -19.89
C GLY A 164 11.53 -3.86 -18.60
N LYS A 165 12.40 -3.19 -17.85
CA LYS A 165 12.92 -3.70 -16.58
C LYS A 165 12.04 -3.23 -15.43
N VAL A 166 11.85 -4.12 -14.45
CA VAL A 166 11.29 -3.76 -13.14
C VAL A 166 12.37 -3.01 -12.36
N SER A 167 12.08 -1.75 -12.02
CA SER A 167 12.97 -0.87 -11.24
C SER A 167 12.38 -0.60 -9.87
N THR A 168 12.15 -1.67 -9.11
CA THR A 168 11.57 -1.66 -7.77
C THR A 168 12.35 -2.58 -6.86
N GLY A 169 12.29 -2.31 -5.58
CA GLY A 169 12.77 -3.18 -4.53
C GLY A 169 11.73 -4.24 -4.13
N PHE A 170 11.84 -4.70 -2.90
CA PHE A 170 11.03 -5.78 -2.35
C PHE A 170 9.54 -5.43 -2.27
N ALA A 171 9.23 -4.17 -1.92
CA ALA A 171 7.85 -3.73 -1.73
C ALA A 171 7.10 -3.57 -3.05
N GLY A 172 7.74 -3.02 -4.08
CA GLY A 172 7.08 -2.72 -5.37
C GLY A 172 7.02 -3.90 -6.33
N THR A 173 8.06 -4.75 -6.38
CA THR A 173 8.22 -5.79 -7.41
C THR A 173 6.99 -6.70 -7.60
N PRO A 174 6.32 -7.21 -6.55
CA PRO A 174 5.18 -8.10 -6.73
C PRO A 174 3.97 -7.44 -7.41
N PHE A 175 3.90 -6.12 -7.42
CA PHE A 175 2.69 -5.39 -7.78
C PHE A 175 2.77 -4.69 -9.15
N VAL A 176 3.95 -4.56 -9.77
CA VAL A 176 4.14 -3.86 -11.05
C VAL A 176 3.26 -4.47 -12.15
N LEU A 177 3.33 -5.79 -12.36
CA LEU A 177 2.54 -6.46 -13.39
C LEU A 177 1.04 -6.40 -13.10
N HIS A 178 0.65 -6.53 -11.84
CA HIS A 178 -0.74 -6.39 -11.42
C HIS A 178 -1.29 -5.01 -11.76
N ALA A 179 -0.55 -3.96 -11.41
CA ALA A 179 -0.95 -2.58 -11.66
C ALA A 179 -1.06 -2.26 -13.15
N LEU A 180 -0.11 -2.73 -13.96
CA LEU A 180 -0.18 -2.60 -15.42
C LEU A 180 -1.42 -3.29 -15.98
N THR A 181 -1.67 -4.54 -15.60
CA THR A 181 -2.86 -5.29 -16.04
C THR A 181 -4.16 -4.60 -15.65
N GLN A 182 -4.28 -4.10 -14.42
CA GLN A 182 -5.47 -3.38 -13.96
C GLN A 182 -5.75 -2.08 -14.72
N THR A 183 -4.74 -1.51 -15.36
CA THR A 183 -4.84 -0.24 -16.11
C THR A 183 -4.73 -0.43 -17.62
N GLY A 184 -4.77 -1.68 -18.09
CA GLY A 184 -4.85 -2.00 -19.53
C GLY A 184 -3.53 -1.90 -20.29
N HIS A 185 -2.41 -2.09 -19.61
CA HIS A 185 -1.06 -2.04 -20.20
C HIS A 185 -0.38 -3.41 -20.25
#